data_625cdf80ef0d69b4d3b30b65ba92fad3
#
_entry.id   625cdf80ef0d69b4d3b30b65ba92fad3
#
_cell.length_a   1.000
_cell.length_b   1.000
_cell.length_c   1.000
_cell.angle_alpha   90.00
_cell.angle_beta   90.00
_cell.angle_gamma   90.00
#
_symmetry.space_group_name_H-M   'P 1'
#
loop_
_entity.id
_entity.type
_entity.pdbx_description
1 polymer ?
#
loop_
_entity_poly.entity_id
_entity_poly.type
_entity_poly.pdbx_seq_one_letter_code
_entity_poly.pdbx_strand_id
1 'polypeptide(L)'
;IHNAALSAGMLSGALTSTPGFSAAKDAAGAANESLVSVGQGVAYPFGVIGVGLFVQIMPRTLKADMSKERRLITGASAAVDKKKKNAPRNLKELGEFGFGAFGLAIVLGILLGSVKIPLSGKGFDGPCFSLGLTGGPLLMSLILAHFGRIGSVSLRADEHALKAFREFGLMLFLVGAGVEGGVELVEQIAASEYGVMLVVYGFLAGVIMTLIPMIVGFLFAKYICKLPLLNNLGSITGGMTSTPALGTLIGVAGTDDVAGAYASTYPIALVLVVLASQLINSLMLA
;
A
#
# COMPACT_ATOMS: atom_id res chain seq x y z
N ILE A 1 15.52 -10.17 16.77
CA ILE A 1 15.84 -9.42 15.53
C ILE A 1 16.14 -7.99 15.98
N HIS A 2 17.43 -7.68 16.21
CA HIS A 2 17.86 -6.33 16.68
C HIS A 2 18.42 -5.47 15.55
N ASN A 3 18.03 -5.74 14.29
CA ASN A 3 18.48 -4.95 13.15
C ASN A 3 17.35 -4.08 12.61
N ALA A 4 17.55 -2.75 12.61
CA ALA A 4 16.57 -1.76 12.17
C ALA A 4 16.14 -1.95 10.71
N ALA A 5 17.12 -2.15 9.82
CA ALA A 5 16.89 -2.31 8.39
C ALA A 5 16.05 -3.56 8.10
N LEU A 6 16.41 -4.70 8.71
CA LEU A 6 15.63 -5.94 8.62
C LEU A 6 14.20 -5.74 9.13
N SER A 7 14.04 -5.08 10.29
CA SER A 7 12.72 -4.83 10.89
C SER A 7 11.85 -3.91 10.04
N ALA A 8 12.42 -2.85 9.46
CA ALA A 8 11.71 -1.95 8.54
C ALA A 8 11.30 -2.66 7.23
N GLY A 9 12.18 -3.53 6.72
CA GLY A 9 11.88 -4.42 5.60
C GLY A 9 10.73 -5.37 5.92
N MET A 10 10.75 -6.00 7.08
CA MET A 10 9.68 -6.90 7.52
C MET A 10 8.35 -6.17 7.70
N LEU A 11 8.35 -4.94 8.24
CA LEU A 11 7.15 -4.12 8.35
C LEU A 11 6.54 -3.84 6.98
N SER A 12 7.36 -3.37 6.04
CA SER A 12 6.90 -3.09 4.68
C SER A 12 6.40 -4.34 3.96
N GLY A 13 7.04 -5.48 4.17
CA GLY A 13 6.61 -6.79 3.65
C GLY A 13 5.27 -7.26 4.24
N ALA A 14 5.15 -7.24 5.56
CA ALA A 14 3.94 -7.65 6.26
C ALA A 14 2.71 -6.79 5.88
N LEU A 15 2.93 -5.51 5.60
CA LEU A 15 1.91 -4.57 5.13
C LEU A 15 1.78 -4.52 3.59
N THR A 16 2.57 -5.30 2.86
CA THR A 16 2.62 -5.32 1.40
C THR A 16 2.87 -3.95 0.75
N SER A 17 3.61 -3.08 1.45
CA SER A 17 3.79 -1.67 1.08
C SER A 17 5.04 -1.42 0.25
N THR A 18 4.90 -1.24 -1.06
CA THR A 18 6.00 -0.81 -1.95
C THR A 18 6.59 0.55 -1.55
N PRO A 19 5.79 1.59 -1.24
CA PRO A 19 6.35 2.87 -0.78
C PRO A 19 7.05 2.77 0.57
N GLY A 20 6.54 1.94 1.49
CA GLY A 20 7.20 1.65 2.76
C GLY A 20 8.55 0.95 2.57
N PHE A 21 8.63 0.01 1.63
CA PHE A 21 9.87 -0.67 1.26
C PHE A 21 10.92 0.31 0.71
N SER A 22 10.53 1.15 -0.26
CA SER A 22 11.43 2.17 -0.81
C SER A 22 11.92 3.13 0.28
N ALA A 23 11.02 3.61 1.14
CA ALA A 23 11.36 4.49 2.25
C ALA A 23 12.29 3.82 3.28
N ALA A 24 12.11 2.52 3.52
CA ALA A 24 12.99 1.74 4.37
C ALA A 24 14.40 1.62 3.79
N LYS A 25 14.52 1.36 2.48
CA LYS A 25 15.82 1.31 1.76
C LYS A 25 16.52 2.67 1.82
N ASP A 26 15.81 3.73 1.46
CA ASP A 26 16.36 5.09 1.48
C ASP A 26 16.89 5.48 2.89
N ALA A 27 16.17 5.09 3.94
CA ALA A 27 16.55 5.39 5.33
C ALA A 27 17.66 4.48 5.88
N ALA A 28 17.75 3.24 5.41
CA ALA A 28 18.79 2.29 5.83
C ALA A 28 20.17 2.62 5.22
N GLY A 29 20.18 3.32 4.09
CA GLY A 29 21.38 3.63 3.33
C GLY A 29 21.99 2.41 2.63
N ALA A 30 22.92 2.65 1.70
CA ALA A 30 23.47 1.63 0.80
C ALA A 30 24.08 0.41 1.51
N ALA A 31 24.65 0.59 2.70
CA ALA A 31 25.25 -0.51 3.46
C ALA A 31 24.25 -1.52 4.05
N ASN A 32 23.00 -1.11 4.27
CA ASN A 32 21.98 -1.94 4.91
C ASN A 32 20.76 -2.20 4.02
N GLU A 33 20.80 -1.76 2.78
CA GLU A 33 19.70 -1.86 1.82
C GLU A 33 19.32 -3.33 1.54
N SER A 34 20.32 -4.21 1.51
CA SER A 34 20.15 -5.66 1.36
C SER A 34 19.35 -6.28 2.51
N LEU A 35 19.58 -5.84 3.73
CA LEU A 35 18.83 -6.33 4.89
C LEU A 35 17.35 -5.93 4.87
N VAL A 36 17.04 -4.75 4.32
CA VAL A 36 15.65 -4.34 4.09
C VAL A 36 14.99 -5.27 3.08
N SER A 37 15.69 -5.63 2.01
CA SER A 37 15.17 -6.53 0.97
C SER A 37 14.94 -7.93 1.51
N VAL A 38 15.84 -8.46 2.35
CA VAL A 38 15.65 -9.74 3.05
C VAL A 38 14.43 -9.69 3.96
N GLY A 39 14.29 -8.63 4.78
CA GLY A 39 13.11 -8.46 5.65
C GLY A 39 11.81 -8.45 4.88
N GLN A 40 11.78 -7.70 3.77
CA GLN A 40 10.65 -7.66 2.85
C GLN A 40 10.36 -9.06 2.28
N GLY A 41 11.37 -9.73 1.72
CA GLY A 41 11.23 -11.04 1.07
C GLY A 41 10.68 -12.13 1.99
N VAL A 42 11.05 -12.09 3.26
CA VAL A 42 10.59 -13.08 4.26
C VAL A 42 9.15 -12.81 4.73
N ALA A 43 8.76 -11.55 4.92
CA ALA A 43 7.44 -11.20 5.46
C ALA A 43 6.36 -11.03 4.37
N TYR A 44 6.73 -10.61 3.17
CA TYR A 44 5.80 -10.29 2.07
C TYR A 44 4.90 -11.45 1.63
N PRO A 45 5.39 -12.71 1.47
CA PRO A 45 4.54 -13.81 1.05
C PRO A 45 3.34 -14.01 1.95
N PHE A 46 3.54 -13.95 3.28
CA PHE A 46 2.43 -14.05 4.21
C PHE A 46 1.58 -12.77 4.21
N GLY A 47 2.17 -11.60 4.04
CA GLY A 47 1.43 -10.35 3.88
C GLY A 47 0.36 -10.45 2.79
N VAL A 48 0.74 -10.93 1.60
CA VAL A 48 -0.19 -11.11 0.48
C VAL A 48 -1.21 -12.20 0.75
N ILE A 49 -0.74 -13.41 1.12
CA ILE A 49 -1.61 -14.57 1.33
C ILE A 49 -2.52 -14.34 2.55
N GLY A 50 -1.96 -13.84 3.65
CA GLY A 50 -2.69 -13.63 4.90
C GLY A 50 -3.84 -12.64 4.76
N VAL A 51 -3.61 -11.48 4.11
CA VAL A 51 -4.68 -10.51 3.86
C VAL A 51 -5.72 -11.06 2.90
N GLY A 52 -5.29 -11.75 1.83
CA GLY A 52 -6.18 -12.42 0.88
C GLY A 52 -7.06 -13.49 1.54
N LEU A 53 -6.48 -14.33 2.40
CA LEU A 53 -7.23 -15.32 3.17
C LEU A 53 -8.18 -14.67 4.18
N PHE A 54 -7.75 -13.60 4.85
CA PHE A 54 -8.57 -12.90 5.81
C PHE A 54 -9.88 -12.39 5.19
N VAL A 55 -9.80 -11.74 4.01
CA VAL A 55 -11.00 -11.22 3.33
C VAL A 55 -11.92 -12.32 2.80
N GLN A 56 -11.40 -13.54 2.55
CA GLN A 56 -12.18 -14.69 2.13
C GLN A 56 -12.85 -15.40 3.31
N ILE A 57 -12.12 -15.54 4.43
CA ILE A 57 -12.56 -16.32 5.58
C ILE A 57 -13.54 -15.52 6.44
N MET A 58 -13.33 -14.22 6.65
CA MET A 58 -14.18 -13.40 7.52
C MET A 58 -15.66 -13.41 7.16
N PRO A 59 -16.08 -13.24 5.90
CA PRO A 59 -17.48 -13.31 5.54
C PRO A 59 -18.10 -14.68 5.83
N ARG A 60 -17.35 -15.76 5.61
CA ARG A 60 -17.79 -17.13 5.86
C ARG A 60 -17.95 -17.42 7.35
N THR A 61 -16.96 -17.02 8.14
CA THR A 61 -16.96 -17.20 9.61
C THR A 61 -18.12 -16.46 10.27
N LEU A 62 -18.42 -15.26 9.78
CA LEU A 62 -19.53 -14.44 10.27
C LEU A 62 -20.88 -14.83 9.68
N LYS A 63 -20.92 -15.83 8.80
CA LYS A 63 -22.15 -16.26 8.07
C LYS A 63 -22.88 -15.06 7.45
N ALA A 64 -22.12 -14.14 6.84
CA ALA A 64 -22.64 -12.88 6.35
C ALA A 64 -23.50 -13.09 5.10
N ASP A 65 -24.65 -12.40 5.06
CA ASP A 65 -25.48 -12.32 3.87
C ASP A 65 -24.91 -11.30 2.90
N MET A 66 -24.20 -11.80 1.88
CA MET A 66 -23.54 -10.95 0.87
C MET A 66 -24.54 -10.07 0.11
N SER A 67 -25.79 -10.52 -0.08
CA SER A 67 -26.81 -9.71 -0.75
C SER A 67 -27.20 -8.49 0.07
N LYS A 68 -27.29 -8.66 1.39
CA LYS A 68 -27.56 -7.56 2.33
C LYS A 68 -26.37 -6.61 2.44
N GLU A 69 -25.16 -7.16 2.55
CA GLU A 69 -23.94 -6.36 2.64
C GLU A 69 -23.69 -5.51 1.38
N ARG A 70 -23.94 -6.05 0.18
CA ARG A 70 -23.86 -5.29 -1.08
C ARG A 70 -24.81 -4.11 -1.11
N ARG A 71 -26.05 -4.28 -0.66
CA ARG A 71 -27.03 -3.16 -0.62
C ARG A 71 -26.58 -2.02 0.28
N LEU A 72 -25.89 -2.32 1.38
CA LEU A 72 -25.39 -1.32 2.31
C LEU A 72 -24.27 -0.46 1.68
N ILE A 73 -23.46 -1.06 0.78
CA ILE A 73 -22.37 -0.34 0.09
C ILE A 73 -22.90 0.44 -1.11
N THR A 74 -23.75 -0.17 -1.94
CA THR A 74 -24.25 0.46 -3.18
C THR A 74 -24.99 1.77 -2.90
N GLY A 75 -25.65 1.89 -1.75
CA GLY A 75 -26.28 3.13 -1.31
C GLY A 75 -25.29 4.29 -1.11
N ALA A 76 -24.08 4.00 -0.67
CA ALA A 76 -23.03 5.00 -0.49
C ALA A 76 -22.37 5.38 -1.84
N SER A 77 -22.15 4.42 -2.73
CA SER A 77 -21.56 4.64 -4.07
C SER A 77 -22.48 5.45 -4.98
N ALA A 78 -23.79 5.24 -4.93
CA ALA A 78 -24.76 6.01 -5.69
C ALA A 78 -24.75 7.51 -5.36
N ALA A 79 -24.38 7.89 -4.15
CA ALA A 79 -24.21 9.30 -3.76
C ALA A 79 -22.95 9.94 -4.38
N VAL A 80 -21.89 9.15 -4.58
CA VAL A 80 -20.64 9.58 -5.22
C VAL A 80 -20.81 9.70 -6.75
N ASP A 81 -21.55 8.79 -7.37
CA ASP A 81 -21.81 8.80 -8.81
C ASP A 81 -22.71 9.96 -9.26
N LYS A 82 -23.63 10.42 -8.40
CA LYS A 82 -24.41 11.64 -8.66
C LYS A 82 -23.52 12.88 -8.77
N LYS A 83 -22.43 12.96 -8.00
CA LYS A 83 -21.42 14.04 -8.14
C LYS A 83 -20.59 13.93 -9.43
N LYS A 84 -20.35 12.73 -9.95
CA LYS A 84 -19.61 12.52 -11.20
C LYS A 84 -20.42 12.93 -12.45
N LYS A 85 -21.76 12.81 -12.44
CA LYS A 85 -22.63 13.15 -13.58
C LYS A 85 -22.74 14.65 -13.87
N ASN A 86 -22.37 15.51 -12.95
CA ASN A 86 -22.40 16.98 -13.11
C ASN A 86 -21.07 17.59 -13.62
N ALA A 87 -20.17 16.79 -14.16
CA ALA A 87 -18.92 17.29 -14.77
C ALA A 87 -19.22 17.94 -16.15
N PRO A 88 -18.65 19.12 -16.45
CA PRO A 88 -18.84 19.77 -17.76
C PRO A 88 -18.37 18.88 -18.89
N ARG A 89 -19.15 18.85 -19.97
CA ARG A 89 -19.04 17.91 -21.09
C ARG A 89 -17.90 18.22 -22.10
N ASN A 90 -17.23 19.37 -21.96
CA ASN A 90 -16.18 19.84 -22.89
C ASN A 90 -14.83 20.02 -22.17
N LEU A 91 -14.28 18.93 -21.61
CA LEU A 91 -12.92 18.94 -21.11
C LEU A 91 -11.97 18.46 -22.21
N LYS A 92 -10.86 19.17 -22.42
CA LYS A 92 -9.77 18.69 -23.27
C LYS A 92 -9.05 17.55 -22.59
N GLU A 93 -8.97 16.40 -23.23
CA GLU A 93 -8.19 15.27 -22.73
C GLU A 93 -6.70 15.53 -22.95
N LEU A 94 -5.88 15.16 -21.98
CA LEU A 94 -4.43 15.31 -22.01
C LEU A 94 -3.80 14.04 -22.63
N GLY A 95 -3.90 13.93 -23.98
CA GLY A 95 -3.43 12.78 -24.74
C GLY A 95 -4.45 11.63 -24.82
N GLU A 96 -4.19 10.68 -25.70
CA GLU A 96 -4.98 9.46 -25.83
C GLU A 96 -4.91 8.64 -24.54
N PHE A 97 -6.01 8.04 -24.14
CA PHE A 97 -6.16 7.21 -22.91
C PHE A 97 -5.79 7.91 -21.59
N GLY A 98 -5.55 9.24 -21.58
CA GLY A 98 -5.16 9.97 -20.37
C GLY A 98 -3.69 9.82 -19.98
N PHE A 99 -2.81 9.39 -20.89
CA PHE A 99 -1.37 9.25 -20.63
C PHE A 99 -0.70 10.54 -20.17
N GLY A 100 -1.14 11.68 -20.69
CA GLY A 100 -0.61 12.97 -20.25
C GLY A 100 -0.91 13.27 -18.78
N ALA A 101 -2.11 12.91 -18.29
CA ALA A 101 -2.45 13.06 -16.89
C ALA A 101 -1.60 12.12 -16.00
N PHE A 102 -1.37 10.89 -16.47
CA PHE A 102 -0.51 9.92 -15.78
C PHE A 102 0.96 10.40 -15.74
N GLY A 103 1.50 10.85 -16.86
CA GLY A 103 2.85 11.43 -16.93
C GLY A 103 3.01 12.66 -16.04
N LEU A 104 2.02 13.55 -16.02
CA LEU A 104 2.00 14.72 -15.15
C LEU A 104 2.02 14.31 -13.67
N ALA A 105 1.23 13.29 -13.29
CA ALA A 105 1.21 12.76 -11.94
C ALA A 105 2.57 12.21 -11.51
N ILE A 106 3.27 11.51 -12.40
CA ILE A 106 4.62 10.99 -12.13
C ILE A 106 5.61 12.14 -11.94
N VAL A 107 5.67 13.09 -12.87
CA VAL A 107 6.63 14.20 -12.81
C VAL A 107 6.42 15.05 -11.55
N LEU A 108 5.19 15.51 -11.32
CA LEU A 108 4.87 16.29 -10.11
C LEU A 108 5.06 15.47 -8.84
N GLY A 109 4.79 14.17 -8.91
CA GLY A 109 4.98 13.25 -7.80
C GLY A 109 6.44 13.05 -7.44
N ILE A 110 7.34 12.90 -8.41
CA ILE A 110 8.78 12.84 -8.16
C ILE A 110 9.27 14.13 -7.50
N LEU A 111 8.82 15.29 -7.99
CA LEU A 111 9.14 16.57 -7.36
C LEU A 111 8.64 16.63 -5.91
N LEU A 112 7.40 16.23 -5.66
CA LEU A 112 6.84 16.16 -4.31
C LEU A 112 7.60 15.17 -3.42
N GLY A 113 7.94 13.99 -3.96
CA GLY A 113 8.63 12.93 -3.25
C GLY A 113 10.08 13.30 -2.90
N SER A 114 10.70 14.18 -3.68
CA SER A 114 12.07 14.66 -3.44
C SER A 114 12.14 15.73 -2.34
N VAL A 115 11.02 16.27 -1.88
CA VAL A 115 10.99 17.24 -0.78
C VAL A 115 11.35 16.52 0.52
N LYS A 116 12.44 16.97 1.14
CA LYS A 116 12.91 16.50 2.45
C LYS A 116 12.44 17.45 3.53
N ILE A 117 11.75 16.92 4.54
CA ILE A 117 11.30 17.67 5.71
C ILE A 117 12.11 17.19 6.91
N PRO A 118 12.94 18.04 7.53
CA PRO A 118 13.73 17.65 8.70
C PRO A 118 12.80 17.32 9.87
N LEU A 119 13.00 16.16 10.49
CA LEU A 119 12.23 15.70 11.65
C LEU A 119 12.89 16.06 13.00
N SER A 120 14.11 16.55 12.97
CA SER A 120 14.87 16.91 14.16
C SER A 120 15.43 18.32 14.08
N GLY A 121 15.78 18.90 15.24
CA GLY A 121 16.42 20.21 15.35
C GLY A 121 17.81 20.30 14.74
N LYS A 122 18.36 19.19 14.21
CA LYS A 122 19.66 19.14 13.50
C LYS A 122 19.55 19.55 12.01
N GLY A 123 18.39 20.02 11.56
CA GLY A 123 18.15 20.40 10.17
C GLY A 123 18.26 19.21 9.19
N PHE A 124 18.87 19.44 8.02
CA PHE A 124 18.99 18.42 6.97
C PHE A 124 20.10 17.38 7.23
N ASP A 125 20.95 17.58 8.23
CA ASP A 125 21.98 16.62 8.66
C ASP A 125 21.41 15.55 9.60
N GLY A 126 20.15 15.72 10.04
CA GLY A 126 19.42 14.76 10.87
C GLY A 126 18.43 13.90 10.07
N PRO A 127 17.63 13.10 10.77
CA PRO A 127 16.58 12.31 10.11
C PRO A 127 15.58 13.23 9.41
N CYS A 128 15.38 12.97 8.12
CA CYS A 128 14.46 13.72 7.26
C CYS A 128 13.33 12.80 6.77
N PHE A 129 12.11 13.31 6.78
CA PHE A 129 10.99 12.68 6.11
C PHE A 129 10.97 13.05 4.63
N SER A 130 10.82 12.06 3.77
CA SER A 130 10.49 12.26 2.35
C SER A 130 9.54 11.14 1.90
N LEU A 131 8.68 11.44 0.94
CA LEU A 131 7.81 10.42 0.34
C LEU A 131 8.56 9.50 -0.63
N GLY A 132 9.77 9.89 -1.02
CA GLY A 132 10.60 9.13 -1.96
C GLY A 132 10.04 9.08 -3.38
N LEU A 133 10.74 8.33 -4.24
CA LEU A 133 10.41 8.23 -5.68
C LEU A 133 9.12 7.46 -5.95
N THR A 134 8.64 6.64 -5.02
CA THR A 134 7.42 5.83 -5.18
C THR A 134 6.22 6.46 -4.49
N GLY A 135 6.39 6.95 -3.26
CA GLY A 135 5.32 7.55 -2.47
C GLY A 135 4.85 8.90 -3.03
N GLY A 136 5.78 9.71 -3.56
CA GLY A 136 5.44 11.00 -4.17
C GLY A 136 4.49 10.89 -5.36
N PRO A 137 4.80 10.12 -6.41
CA PRO A 137 3.90 9.89 -7.54
C PRO A 137 2.56 9.30 -7.14
N LEU A 138 2.53 8.40 -6.18
CA LEU A 138 1.31 7.80 -5.71
C LEU A 138 0.40 8.83 -5.02
N LEU A 139 0.95 9.64 -4.10
CA LEU A 139 0.18 10.69 -3.44
C LEU A 139 -0.29 11.75 -4.44
N MET A 140 0.58 12.17 -5.38
CA MET A 140 0.21 13.12 -6.42
C MET A 140 -0.89 12.59 -7.33
N SER A 141 -0.84 11.31 -7.70
CA SER A 141 -1.91 10.66 -8.48
C SER A 141 -3.26 10.72 -7.77
N LEU A 142 -3.28 10.48 -6.46
CA LEU A 142 -4.49 10.59 -5.64
C LEU A 142 -5.03 12.02 -5.58
N ILE A 143 -4.14 13.01 -5.42
CA ILE A 143 -4.50 14.43 -5.42
C ILE A 143 -5.10 14.83 -6.77
N LEU A 144 -4.43 14.52 -7.89
CA LEU A 144 -4.90 14.85 -9.23
C LEU A 144 -6.23 14.13 -9.57
N ALA A 145 -6.36 12.86 -9.18
CA ALA A 145 -7.59 12.09 -9.35
C ALA A 145 -8.75 12.67 -8.53
N HIS A 146 -8.48 13.18 -7.31
CA HIS A 146 -9.48 13.84 -6.49
C HIS A 146 -10.05 15.08 -7.16
N PHE A 147 -9.20 15.95 -7.70
CA PHE A 147 -9.64 17.14 -8.44
C PHE A 147 -10.26 16.78 -9.79
N GLY A 148 -9.77 15.75 -10.47
CA GLY A 148 -10.26 15.23 -11.74
C GLY A 148 -10.13 16.16 -12.94
N ARG A 149 -9.72 17.44 -12.73
CA ARG A 149 -9.50 18.46 -13.75
C ARG A 149 -8.64 19.62 -13.26
N ILE A 150 -7.92 20.25 -14.16
CA ILE A 150 -7.27 21.55 -13.94
C ILE A 150 -7.78 22.50 -15.02
N GLY A 151 -8.59 23.48 -14.62
CA GLY A 151 -9.23 24.41 -15.57
C GLY A 151 -10.12 23.68 -16.59
N SER A 152 -9.76 23.75 -17.88
CA SER A 152 -10.44 23.09 -19.00
C SER A 152 -9.86 21.73 -19.39
N VAL A 153 -8.82 21.25 -18.68
CA VAL A 153 -8.12 20.01 -18.97
C VAL A 153 -8.59 18.89 -18.04
N SER A 154 -8.94 17.72 -18.62
CA SER A 154 -9.27 16.51 -17.87
C SER A 154 -8.00 15.85 -17.37
N LEU A 155 -7.99 15.49 -16.06
CA LEU A 155 -6.94 14.69 -15.43
C LEU A 155 -7.36 13.22 -15.27
N ARG A 156 -8.46 12.84 -15.91
CA ARG A 156 -8.95 11.46 -15.86
C ARG A 156 -8.25 10.64 -16.91
N ALA A 157 -7.71 9.50 -16.51
CA ALA A 157 -7.21 8.48 -17.43
C ALA A 157 -8.31 7.45 -17.71
N ASP A 158 -8.19 6.76 -18.85
CA ASP A 158 -9.08 5.67 -19.22
C ASP A 158 -8.98 4.52 -18.21
N GLU A 159 -10.13 3.99 -17.80
CA GLU A 159 -10.20 2.95 -16.77
C GLU A 159 -9.57 1.63 -17.21
N HIS A 160 -9.71 1.27 -18.49
CA HIS A 160 -9.12 0.05 -19.05
C HIS A 160 -7.60 0.15 -19.13
N ALA A 161 -7.09 1.33 -19.54
CA ALA A 161 -5.66 1.61 -19.54
C ALA A 161 -5.08 1.55 -18.11
N LEU A 162 -5.76 2.16 -17.13
CA LEU A 162 -5.32 2.10 -15.73
C LEU A 162 -5.30 0.67 -15.17
N LYS A 163 -6.31 -0.16 -15.50
CA LYS A 163 -6.33 -1.57 -15.10
C LYS A 163 -5.15 -2.33 -15.72
N ALA A 164 -4.88 -2.16 -17.00
CA ALA A 164 -3.76 -2.81 -17.68
C ALA A 164 -2.41 -2.39 -17.06
N PHE A 165 -2.20 -1.10 -16.81
CA PHE A 165 -0.97 -0.60 -16.15
C PHE A 165 -0.82 -1.10 -14.72
N ARG A 166 -1.92 -1.20 -13.98
CA ARG A 166 -1.90 -1.77 -12.63
C ARG A 166 -1.40 -3.21 -12.64
N GLU A 167 -1.96 -4.06 -13.52
CA GLU A 167 -1.57 -5.47 -13.61
C GLU A 167 -0.11 -5.61 -14.07
N PHE A 168 0.28 -4.86 -15.10
CA PHE A 168 1.65 -4.87 -15.61
C PHE A 168 2.66 -4.37 -14.56
N GLY A 169 2.36 -3.24 -13.90
CA GLY A 169 3.20 -2.68 -12.85
C GLY A 169 3.32 -3.62 -11.65
N LEU A 170 2.22 -4.28 -11.26
CA LEU A 170 2.23 -5.28 -10.19
C LEU A 170 3.11 -6.49 -10.55
N MET A 171 3.02 -7.00 -11.78
CA MET A 171 3.88 -8.10 -12.23
C MET A 171 5.36 -7.72 -12.21
N LEU A 172 5.72 -6.54 -12.74
CA LEU A 172 7.10 -6.05 -12.72
C LEU A 172 7.62 -5.89 -11.28
N PHE A 173 6.79 -5.33 -10.39
CA PHE A 173 7.13 -5.18 -8.98
C PHE A 173 7.37 -6.53 -8.31
N LEU A 174 6.47 -7.51 -8.50
CA LEU A 174 6.58 -8.83 -7.90
C LEU A 174 7.82 -9.59 -8.39
N VAL A 175 8.12 -9.51 -9.68
CA VAL A 175 9.32 -10.13 -10.26
C VAL A 175 10.57 -9.44 -9.72
N GLY A 176 10.63 -8.10 -9.76
CA GLY A 176 11.80 -7.34 -9.30
C GLY A 176 12.08 -7.57 -7.82
N ALA A 177 11.10 -7.37 -6.96
CA ALA A 177 11.23 -7.56 -5.51
C ALA A 177 11.49 -9.04 -5.14
N GLY A 178 10.88 -9.98 -5.88
CA GLY A 178 11.09 -11.41 -5.66
C GLY A 178 12.50 -11.88 -6.01
N VAL A 179 13.05 -11.41 -7.13
CA VAL A 179 14.42 -11.74 -7.55
C VAL A 179 15.43 -11.11 -6.58
N GLU A 180 15.30 -9.81 -6.30
CA GLU A 180 16.20 -9.11 -5.38
C GLU A 180 16.17 -9.76 -3.98
N GLY A 181 14.98 -9.90 -3.38
CA GLY A 181 14.84 -10.51 -2.07
C GLY A 181 15.27 -11.98 -2.02
N GLY A 182 15.07 -12.75 -3.11
CA GLY A 182 15.44 -14.15 -3.18
C GLY A 182 16.95 -14.37 -3.23
N VAL A 183 17.67 -13.60 -4.05
CA VAL A 183 19.15 -13.67 -4.14
C VAL A 183 19.77 -13.28 -2.80
N GLU A 184 19.37 -12.14 -2.25
CA GLU A 184 19.93 -11.64 -1.00
C GLU A 184 19.56 -12.53 0.20
N LEU A 185 18.38 -13.15 0.19
CA LEU A 185 17.98 -14.10 1.22
C LEU A 185 18.93 -15.29 1.32
N VAL A 186 19.33 -15.86 0.17
CA VAL A 186 20.27 -16.98 0.11
C VAL A 186 21.64 -16.57 0.68
N GLU A 187 22.13 -15.39 0.30
CA GLU A 187 23.40 -14.85 0.81
C GLU A 187 23.33 -14.59 2.32
N GLN A 188 22.24 -14.01 2.82
CA GLN A 188 22.04 -13.72 4.24
C GLN A 188 21.91 -15.02 5.07
N ILE A 189 21.24 -16.04 4.55
CA ILE A 189 21.18 -17.36 5.21
C ILE A 189 22.57 -17.95 5.35
N ALA A 190 23.38 -17.86 4.28
CA ALA A 190 24.75 -18.39 4.27
C ALA A 190 25.70 -17.62 5.19
N ALA A 191 25.50 -16.30 5.34
CA ALA A 191 26.33 -15.42 6.17
C ALA A 191 25.87 -15.34 7.65
N SER A 192 24.62 -15.74 7.96
CA SER A 192 24.04 -15.62 9.29
C SER A 192 24.38 -16.81 10.17
N GLU A 193 24.76 -16.56 11.45
CA GLU A 193 24.88 -17.60 12.48
C GLU A 193 23.55 -18.35 12.70
N TYR A 194 22.41 -17.73 12.41
CA TYR A 194 21.09 -18.34 12.53
C TYR A 194 20.69 -19.19 11.32
N GLY A 195 21.40 -19.10 10.20
CA GLY A 195 21.11 -19.89 9.00
C GLY A 195 19.64 -19.86 8.59
N VAL A 196 19.05 -21.03 8.34
CA VAL A 196 17.63 -21.18 7.94
C VAL A 196 16.67 -20.68 9.02
N MET A 197 17.08 -20.65 10.29
CA MET A 197 16.23 -20.13 11.39
C MET A 197 15.89 -18.64 11.24
N LEU A 198 16.74 -17.86 10.56
CA LEU A 198 16.42 -16.46 10.21
C LEU A 198 15.12 -16.35 9.41
N VAL A 199 14.96 -17.26 8.44
CA VAL A 199 13.75 -17.31 7.58
C VAL A 199 12.52 -17.71 8.41
N VAL A 200 12.67 -18.74 9.26
CA VAL A 200 11.57 -19.24 10.10
C VAL A 200 11.10 -18.16 11.07
N TYR A 201 12.01 -17.55 11.81
CA TYR A 201 11.66 -16.48 12.77
C TYR A 201 11.15 -15.21 12.05
N GLY A 202 11.76 -14.86 10.93
CA GLY A 202 11.31 -13.74 10.10
C GLY A 202 9.91 -13.96 9.56
N PHE A 203 9.63 -15.16 9.04
CA PHE A 203 8.29 -15.53 8.57
C PHE A 203 7.24 -15.49 9.70
N LEU A 204 7.54 -16.09 10.86
CA LEU A 204 6.62 -16.06 12.01
C LEU A 204 6.37 -14.63 12.51
N ALA A 205 7.41 -13.80 12.55
CA ALA A 205 7.24 -12.40 12.88
C ALA A 205 6.39 -11.66 11.83
N GLY A 206 6.59 -11.93 10.54
CA GLY A 206 5.76 -11.41 9.45
C GLY A 206 4.29 -11.82 9.60
N VAL A 207 4.02 -13.08 9.98
CA VAL A 207 2.67 -13.57 10.29
C VAL A 207 2.03 -12.74 11.42
N ILE A 208 2.76 -12.53 12.50
CA ILE A 208 2.27 -11.75 13.66
C ILE A 208 2.03 -10.29 13.25
N MET A 209 2.98 -9.68 12.53
CA MET A 209 2.88 -8.29 12.06
C MET A 209 1.74 -8.08 11.07
N THR A 210 1.32 -9.10 10.33
CA THR A 210 0.17 -9.05 9.43
C THR A 210 -1.14 -9.29 10.18
N LEU A 211 -1.23 -10.36 10.99
CA LEU A 211 -2.49 -10.80 11.61
C LEU A 211 -2.96 -9.86 12.73
N ILE A 212 -2.06 -9.40 13.60
CA ILE A 212 -2.46 -8.59 14.75
C ILE A 212 -3.12 -7.28 14.31
N PRO A 213 -2.53 -6.45 13.41
CA PRO A 213 -3.18 -5.23 12.95
C PRO A 213 -4.51 -5.47 12.24
N MET A 214 -4.61 -6.56 11.45
CA MET A 214 -5.87 -6.90 10.77
C MET A 214 -6.98 -7.25 11.75
N ILE A 215 -6.68 -8.09 12.75
CA ILE A 215 -7.67 -8.48 13.75
C ILE A 215 -8.11 -7.27 14.59
N VAL A 216 -7.15 -6.50 15.10
CA VAL A 216 -7.41 -5.29 15.90
C VAL A 216 -8.20 -4.27 15.07
N GLY A 217 -7.77 -4.00 13.84
CA GLY A 217 -8.46 -3.09 12.92
C GLY A 217 -9.87 -3.56 12.59
N PHE A 218 -10.06 -4.86 12.36
CA PHE A 218 -11.37 -5.46 12.10
C PHE A 218 -12.33 -5.28 13.27
N LEU A 219 -11.85 -5.58 14.49
CA LEU A 219 -12.65 -5.45 15.71
C LEU A 219 -12.99 -3.98 15.98
N PHE A 220 -12.02 -3.08 15.81
CA PHE A 220 -12.23 -1.64 15.96
C PHE A 220 -13.28 -1.13 14.97
N ALA A 221 -13.13 -1.44 13.68
CA ALA A 221 -14.05 -1.02 12.64
C ALA A 221 -15.47 -1.60 12.84
N LYS A 222 -15.57 -2.85 13.32
CA LYS A 222 -16.84 -3.51 13.58
C LYS A 222 -17.56 -2.98 14.80
N TYR A 223 -16.87 -2.87 15.95
CA TYR A 223 -17.51 -2.56 17.24
C TYR A 223 -17.55 -1.08 17.56
N ILE A 224 -16.52 -0.32 17.20
CA ILE A 224 -16.42 1.12 17.49
C ILE A 224 -16.99 1.94 16.33
N CYS A 225 -16.50 1.73 15.11
CA CYS A 225 -16.96 2.47 13.93
C CYS A 225 -18.29 1.93 13.37
N LYS A 226 -18.71 0.72 13.76
CA LYS A 226 -19.95 0.06 13.31
C LYS A 226 -20.07 -0.01 11.79
N LEU A 227 -18.96 -0.22 11.10
CA LEU A 227 -18.93 -0.32 9.65
C LEU A 227 -19.60 -1.61 9.16
N PRO A 228 -20.36 -1.58 8.06
CA PRO A 228 -20.79 -2.76 7.33
C PRO A 228 -19.59 -3.66 6.99
N LEU A 229 -19.80 -4.97 6.93
CA LEU A 229 -18.70 -5.93 6.78
C LEU A 229 -17.81 -5.64 5.55
N LEU A 230 -18.40 -5.38 4.40
CA LEU A 230 -17.65 -5.15 3.17
C LEU A 230 -16.86 -3.82 3.22
N ASN A 231 -17.41 -2.77 3.86
CA ASN A 231 -16.66 -1.53 4.10
C ASN A 231 -15.51 -1.74 5.08
N ASN A 232 -15.74 -2.54 6.12
CA ASN A 232 -14.69 -2.91 7.08
C ASN A 232 -13.54 -3.64 6.37
N LEU A 233 -13.84 -4.70 5.61
CA LEU A 233 -12.84 -5.46 4.88
C LEU A 233 -12.11 -4.60 3.82
N GLY A 234 -12.83 -3.71 3.12
CA GLY A 234 -12.22 -2.75 2.21
C GLY A 234 -11.27 -1.78 2.91
N SER A 235 -11.65 -1.27 4.09
CA SER A 235 -10.80 -0.39 4.89
C SER A 235 -9.56 -1.12 5.40
N ILE A 236 -9.65 -2.41 5.77
CA ILE A 236 -8.50 -3.21 6.19
C ILE A 236 -7.55 -3.46 5.03
N THR A 237 -8.06 -3.85 3.86
CA THR A 237 -7.20 -4.04 2.68
C THR A 237 -6.48 -2.76 2.28
N GLY A 238 -7.14 -1.61 2.44
CA GLY A 238 -6.53 -0.29 2.25
C GLY A 238 -5.49 0.05 3.33
N GLY A 239 -5.80 -0.24 4.60
CA GLY A 239 -4.89 -0.05 5.73
C GLY A 239 -3.63 -0.93 5.65
N MET A 240 -3.77 -2.13 5.09
CA MET A 240 -2.66 -3.06 4.81
C MET A 240 -1.94 -2.74 3.49
N THR A 241 -2.33 -1.70 2.80
CA THR A 241 -1.84 -1.28 1.47
C THR A 241 -1.83 -2.41 0.42
N SER A 242 -2.70 -3.42 0.60
CA SER A 242 -2.69 -4.66 -0.21
C SER A 242 -3.61 -4.58 -1.42
N THR A 243 -3.06 -4.20 -2.57
CA THR A 243 -3.78 -4.23 -3.86
C THR A 243 -4.21 -5.65 -4.28
N PRO A 244 -3.40 -6.71 -4.10
CA PRO A 244 -3.84 -8.07 -4.40
C PRO A 244 -5.04 -8.51 -3.57
N ALA A 245 -5.08 -8.14 -2.29
CA ALA A 245 -6.21 -8.45 -1.42
C ALA A 245 -7.48 -7.68 -1.79
N LEU A 246 -7.36 -6.46 -2.33
CA LEU A 246 -8.51 -5.73 -2.89
C LEU A 246 -9.12 -6.51 -4.07
N GLY A 247 -8.29 -7.01 -5.00
CA GLY A 247 -8.77 -7.87 -6.10
C GLY A 247 -9.53 -9.10 -5.59
N THR A 248 -8.97 -9.75 -4.57
CA THR A 248 -9.63 -10.89 -3.90
C THR A 248 -10.96 -10.49 -3.25
N LEU A 249 -10.99 -9.34 -2.57
CA LEU A 249 -12.22 -8.83 -1.93
C LEU A 249 -13.30 -8.47 -2.93
N ILE A 250 -12.94 -7.88 -4.09
CA ILE A 250 -13.87 -7.61 -5.19
C ILE A 250 -14.52 -8.93 -5.67
N GLY A 251 -13.71 -9.97 -5.85
CA GLY A 251 -14.22 -11.31 -6.22
C GLY A 251 -15.18 -11.91 -5.19
N VAL A 252 -14.86 -11.81 -3.90
CA VAL A 252 -15.72 -12.30 -2.79
C VAL A 252 -16.99 -11.46 -2.65
N ALA A 253 -16.87 -10.14 -2.75
CA ALA A 253 -17.99 -9.21 -2.63
C ALA A 253 -18.91 -9.27 -3.87
N GLY A 254 -18.37 -9.58 -5.05
CA GLY A 254 -19.09 -9.53 -6.33
C GLY A 254 -19.51 -8.11 -6.71
N THR A 255 -18.75 -7.09 -6.25
CA THR A 255 -18.94 -5.67 -6.56
C THR A 255 -17.65 -4.91 -6.39
N ASP A 256 -17.40 -3.94 -7.28
CA ASP A 256 -16.25 -3.02 -7.20
C ASP A 256 -16.43 -1.92 -6.15
N ASP A 257 -17.62 -1.77 -5.56
CA ASP A 257 -17.92 -0.71 -4.57
C ASP A 257 -17.03 -0.77 -3.33
N VAL A 258 -16.49 -1.95 -2.99
CA VAL A 258 -15.54 -2.14 -1.89
C VAL A 258 -14.25 -1.33 -2.08
N ALA A 259 -13.91 -0.97 -3.33
CA ALA A 259 -12.76 -0.15 -3.63
C ALA A 259 -12.88 1.28 -3.06
N GLY A 260 -14.09 1.78 -2.80
CA GLY A 260 -14.32 3.07 -2.15
C GLY A 260 -13.78 3.10 -0.71
N ALA A 261 -14.02 2.04 0.06
CA ALA A 261 -13.51 1.90 1.42
C ALA A 261 -11.98 1.72 1.44
N TYR A 262 -11.44 0.93 0.51
CA TYR A 262 -9.99 0.82 0.28
C TYR A 262 -9.36 2.19 0.01
N ALA A 263 -9.88 2.94 -0.96
CA ALA A 263 -9.35 4.23 -1.38
C ALA A 263 -9.40 5.30 -0.28
N SER A 264 -10.28 5.17 0.70
CA SER A 264 -10.37 6.11 1.82
C SER A 264 -9.30 5.90 2.88
N THR A 265 -8.82 4.65 3.08
CA THR A 265 -7.82 4.31 4.10
C THR A 265 -6.40 4.22 3.55
N TYR A 266 -6.26 3.82 2.29
CA TYR A 266 -4.98 3.60 1.63
C TYR A 266 -4.01 4.79 1.69
N PRO A 267 -4.41 6.06 1.39
CA PRO A 267 -3.48 7.19 1.41
C PRO A 267 -2.92 7.47 2.81
N ILE A 268 -3.75 7.32 3.83
CA ILE A 268 -3.34 7.53 5.23
C ILE A 268 -2.37 6.42 5.65
N ALA A 269 -2.72 5.16 5.35
CA ALA A 269 -1.87 4.02 5.64
C ALA A 269 -0.49 4.15 4.96
N LEU A 270 -0.47 4.58 3.69
CA LEU A 270 0.75 4.79 2.94
C LEU A 270 1.68 5.80 3.63
N VAL A 271 1.17 6.97 4.02
CA VAL A 271 1.98 7.98 4.72
C VAL A 271 2.49 7.44 6.05
N LEU A 272 1.64 6.75 6.81
CA LEU A 272 2.03 6.19 8.12
C LEU A 272 3.07 5.07 7.98
N VAL A 273 2.97 4.21 6.96
CA VAL A 273 3.97 3.15 6.73
C VAL A 273 5.31 3.73 6.31
N VAL A 274 5.32 4.74 5.44
CA VAL A 274 6.55 5.45 5.05
C VAL A 274 7.22 6.09 6.26
N LEU A 275 6.44 6.81 7.08
CA LEU A 275 6.94 7.40 8.33
C LEU A 275 7.48 6.34 9.29
N ALA A 276 6.75 5.26 9.53
CA ALA A 276 7.16 4.19 10.42
C ALA A 276 8.47 3.53 9.95
N SER A 277 8.59 3.25 8.63
CA SER A 277 9.79 2.66 8.05
C SER A 277 11.03 3.54 8.23
N GLN A 278 10.88 4.86 8.07
CA GLN A 278 11.95 5.83 8.30
C GLN A 278 12.29 5.97 9.78
N LEU A 279 11.28 6.03 10.66
CA LEU A 279 11.49 6.17 12.11
C LEU A 279 12.18 4.94 12.71
N ILE A 280 11.84 3.72 12.30
CA ILE A 280 12.49 2.50 12.77
C ILE A 280 13.98 2.57 12.50
N ASN A 281 14.38 2.93 11.27
CA ASN A 281 15.79 3.06 10.93
C ASN A 281 16.47 4.20 11.74
N SER A 282 15.81 5.35 11.87
CA SER A 282 16.39 6.51 12.57
C SER A 282 16.56 6.28 14.08
N LEU A 283 15.59 5.60 14.73
CA LEU A 283 15.59 5.36 16.17
C LEU A 283 16.52 4.21 16.61
N MET A 284 16.75 3.23 15.75
CA MET A 284 17.62 2.10 16.07
C MET A 284 19.06 2.29 15.60
N LEU A 285 19.34 3.30 14.79
CA LEU A 285 20.71 3.68 14.38
C LEU A 285 21.26 4.85 15.23
N ALA A 286 20.46 5.47 16.09
CA ALA A 286 20.85 6.51 17.04
C ALA A 286 21.28 5.87 18.38
#